data_639a37ac95b9f533f8b46f18f32331e3
#
_entry.id   639a37ac95b9f533f8b46f18f32331e3
#
_cell.length_a   1.000
_cell.length_b   1.000
_cell.length_c   1.000
_cell.angle_alpha   90.00
_cell.angle_beta   90.00
_cell.angle_gamma   90.00
#
_symmetry.space_group_name_H-M   'P 1'
#
loop_
_entity.id
_entity.type
_entity.pdbx_description
1 polymer ?
#
loop_
_entity_poly.entity_id
_entity_poly.type
_entity_poly.pdbx_seq_one_letter_code
_entity_poly.pdbx_strand_id
1 'polypeptide(L)'
;KAISDIRDGHERRMVGQYPAEIRPLVSDLNHLLDANWAMVQSARVQAGNLAHGLRTPLAIMTDEAQNIASHGHPDSAAVFLNACRQMQRYINYYTTRARMAATAGLPGHRSSLANTLEPVVGAMRRLHRENEVQICVGDFPDVDTRVEDVDLEEMTSNLIDNACKWTNGRVIVSWETKAGTVHIDVDDDGPGIAPELRDKAFDIGERLDKAQLGTGLGLAIVRDLALHYRGNVE
;
A
#
# COMPACT_ATOMS: atom_id res chain seq x y z
N LYS A 1 18.23 27.27 -2.49
CA LYS A 1 17.94 26.52 -1.27
C LYS A 1 16.45 26.43 -1.02
N ALA A 2 15.69 27.54 -0.78
CA ALA A 2 14.26 27.49 -0.48
C ALA A 2 13.41 26.71 -1.52
N ILE A 3 13.67 26.88 -2.82
CA ILE A 3 13.00 26.11 -3.89
C ILE A 3 13.38 24.63 -3.84
N SER A 4 14.63 24.32 -3.53
CA SER A 4 15.08 22.94 -3.35
C SER A 4 14.39 22.30 -2.15
N ASP A 5 14.30 23.02 -1.03
CA ASP A 5 13.69 22.54 0.20
C ASP A 5 12.17 22.25 0.00
N ILE A 6 11.47 23.06 -0.80
CA ILE A 6 10.07 22.81 -1.20
C ILE A 6 9.97 21.58 -2.13
N ARG A 7 10.83 21.52 -3.18
CA ARG A 7 10.84 20.40 -4.12
C ARG A 7 11.15 19.07 -3.43
N ASP A 8 12.01 19.11 -2.42
CA ASP A 8 12.45 17.93 -1.68
C ASP A 8 11.53 17.63 -0.47
N GLY A 9 10.43 18.41 -0.32
CA GLY A 9 9.40 18.20 0.69
C GLY A 9 9.76 18.63 2.11
N HIS A 10 10.88 19.39 2.28
CA HIS A 10 11.32 19.85 3.60
C HIS A 10 10.54 21.08 4.10
N GLU A 11 10.02 21.87 3.18
CA GLU A 11 9.26 23.08 3.46
C GLU A 11 8.00 23.16 2.61
N ARG A 12 6.91 23.69 3.20
CA ARG A 12 5.61 23.83 2.52
C ARG A 12 5.47 25.18 1.80
N ARG A 13 6.24 26.16 2.22
CA ARG A 13 6.22 27.55 1.72
C ARG A 13 7.63 28.08 1.58
N MET A 14 7.79 29.05 0.72
CA MET A 14 9.00 29.83 0.67
C MET A 14 9.08 30.74 1.90
N VAL A 15 9.91 30.38 2.87
CA VAL A 15 10.19 31.14 4.09
C VAL A 15 11.55 31.80 3.98
N GLY A 16 11.65 33.08 4.34
CA GLY A 16 12.91 33.82 4.32
C GLY A 16 12.71 35.32 4.09
N GLN A 17 13.82 36.05 4.15
CA GLN A 17 13.86 37.46 3.78
C GLN A 17 14.21 37.58 2.31
N TYR A 18 13.35 38.21 1.53
CA TYR A 18 13.52 38.43 0.10
C TYR A 18 13.59 39.92 -0.24
N PRO A 19 14.38 40.34 -1.25
CA PRO A 19 14.38 41.68 -1.79
C PRO A 19 12.98 42.16 -2.13
N ALA A 20 12.74 43.47 -2.04
CA ALA A 20 11.40 44.06 -2.23
C ALA A 20 10.80 43.71 -3.60
N GLU A 21 11.66 43.61 -4.61
CA GLU A 21 11.31 43.37 -6.00
C GLU A 21 10.73 41.97 -6.24
N ILE A 22 11.19 40.98 -5.46
CA ILE A 22 10.74 39.59 -5.63
C ILE A 22 9.71 39.14 -4.58
N ARG A 23 9.45 39.93 -3.54
CA ARG A 23 8.44 39.62 -2.52
C ARG A 23 7.06 39.33 -3.10
N PRO A 24 6.54 40.12 -4.07
CA PRO A 24 5.24 39.80 -4.68
C PRO A 24 5.23 38.41 -5.34
N LEU A 25 6.26 38.07 -6.09
CA LEU A 25 6.39 36.77 -6.74
C LEU A 25 6.44 35.60 -5.73
N VAL A 26 7.16 35.79 -4.62
CA VAL A 26 7.20 34.79 -3.54
C VAL A 26 5.82 34.65 -2.87
N SER A 27 5.10 35.75 -2.69
CA SER A 27 3.73 35.74 -2.17
C SER A 27 2.79 34.95 -3.09
N ASP A 28 2.81 35.25 -4.39
CA ASP A 28 1.97 34.59 -5.39
C ASP A 28 2.29 33.09 -5.47
N LEU A 29 3.59 32.73 -5.43
CA LEU A 29 4.01 31.35 -5.41
C LEU A 29 3.51 30.61 -4.15
N ASN A 30 3.60 31.25 -2.98
CA ASN A 30 3.06 30.67 -1.74
C ASN A 30 1.55 30.50 -1.80
N HIS A 31 0.81 31.42 -2.40
CA HIS A 31 -0.63 31.26 -2.64
C HIS A 31 -0.94 30.07 -3.55
N LEU A 32 -0.17 29.88 -4.62
CA LEU A 32 -0.32 28.71 -5.50
C LEU A 32 0.00 27.40 -4.78
N LEU A 33 1.05 27.37 -3.95
CA LEU A 33 1.41 26.21 -3.15
C LEU A 33 0.30 25.85 -2.15
N ASP A 34 -0.27 26.85 -1.47
CA ASP A 34 -1.38 26.65 -0.54
C ASP A 34 -2.66 26.18 -1.23
N ALA A 35 -3.00 26.74 -2.39
CA ALA A 35 -4.16 26.33 -3.16
C ALA A 35 -4.01 24.88 -3.67
N ASN A 36 -2.81 24.52 -4.15
CA ASN A 36 -2.50 23.16 -4.57
C ASN A 36 -2.65 22.18 -3.39
N TRP A 37 -2.05 22.52 -2.25
CA TRP A 37 -2.15 21.70 -1.05
C TRP A 37 -3.59 21.52 -0.56
N ALA A 38 -4.40 22.60 -0.57
CA ALA A 38 -5.81 22.54 -0.18
C ALA A 38 -6.60 21.62 -1.14
N MET A 39 -6.31 21.69 -2.45
CA MET A 39 -6.94 20.82 -3.45
C MET A 39 -6.61 19.35 -3.19
N VAL A 40 -5.35 19.04 -2.93
CA VAL A 40 -4.88 17.69 -2.64
C VAL A 40 -5.53 17.15 -1.36
N GLN A 41 -5.58 17.96 -0.28
CA GLN A 41 -6.26 17.56 0.97
C GLN A 41 -7.77 17.35 0.76
N SER A 42 -8.41 18.19 -0.04
CA SER A 42 -9.83 18.03 -0.39
C SER A 42 -10.06 16.70 -1.13
N ALA A 43 -9.23 16.38 -2.10
CA ALA A 43 -9.30 15.11 -2.83
C ALA A 43 -9.12 13.90 -1.89
N ARG A 44 -8.18 13.98 -0.93
CA ARG A 44 -7.96 12.95 0.09
C ARG A 44 -9.20 12.72 0.95
N VAL A 45 -9.78 13.81 1.47
CA VAL A 45 -11.00 13.75 2.30
C VAL A 45 -12.17 13.16 1.49
N GLN A 46 -12.34 13.58 0.24
CA GLN A 46 -13.38 13.05 -0.65
C GLN A 46 -13.21 11.56 -0.92
N ALA A 47 -11.98 11.12 -1.23
CA ALA A 47 -11.68 9.70 -1.43
C ALA A 47 -11.95 8.87 -0.17
N GLY A 48 -11.57 9.38 1.01
CA GLY A 48 -11.85 8.76 2.31
C GLY A 48 -13.35 8.64 2.59
N ASN A 49 -14.11 9.72 2.34
CA ASN A 49 -15.56 9.73 2.52
C ASN A 49 -16.27 8.77 1.55
N LEU A 50 -15.83 8.74 0.28
CA LEU A 50 -16.37 7.81 -0.71
C LEU A 50 -16.10 6.35 -0.31
N ALA A 51 -14.86 6.06 0.11
CA ALA A 51 -14.50 4.71 0.57
C ALA A 51 -15.33 4.28 1.78
N HIS A 52 -15.53 5.18 2.75
CA HIS A 52 -16.38 4.92 3.91
C HIS A 52 -17.84 4.68 3.50
N GLY A 53 -18.38 5.52 2.62
CA GLY A 53 -19.74 5.38 2.10
C GLY A 53 -19.97 4.09 1.32
N LEU A 54 -18.94 3.58 0.63
CA LEU A 54 -19.01 2.31 -0.11
C LEU A 54 -18.83 1.08 0.78
N ARG A 55 -18.10 1.18 1.89
CA ARG A 55 -17.92 0.03 2.81
C ARG A 55 -19.21 -0.43 3.46
N THR A 56 -20.09 0.51 3.81
CA THR A 56 -21.37 0.18 4.48
C THR A 56 -22.29 -0.68 3.59
N PRO A 57 -22.66 -0.25 2.36
CA PRO A 57 -23.50 -1.10 1.50
C PRO A 57 -22.79 -2.41 1.12
N LEU A 58 -21.45 -2.40 1.00
CA LEU A 58 -20.71 -3.61 0.70
C LEU A 58 -20.74 -4.61 1.86
N ALA A 59 -20.69 -4.13 3.11
CA ALA A 59 -20.87 -4.99 4.28
C ALA A 59 -22.26 -5.64 4.31
N ILE A 60 -23.30 -4.88 4.00
CA ILE A 60 -24.69 -5.40 3.90
C ILE A 60 -24.79 -6.47 2.81
N MET A 61 -24.19 -6.21 1.63
CA MET A 61 -24.18 -7.20 0.54
C MET A 61 -23.40 -8.46 0.92
N THR A 62 -22.32 -8.34 1.68
CA THR A 62 -21.54 -9.48 2.17
C THR A 62 -22.34 -10.32 3.17
N ASP A 63 -23.02 -9.66 4.10
CA ASP A 63 -23.87 -10.31 5.09
C ASP A 63 -25.04 -11.05 4.43
N GLU A 64 -25.71 -10.42 3.47
CA GLU A 64 -26.80 -11.05 2.71
C GLU A 64 -26.30 -12.24 1.87
N ALA A 65 -25.11 -12.13 1.28
CA ALA A 65 -24.53 -13.26 0.56
C ALA A 65 -24.20 -14.45 1.49
N GLN A 66 -23.76 -14.18 2.73
CA GLN A 66 -23.57 -15.23 3.75
C GLN A 66 -24.90 -15.85 4.17
N ASN A 67 -25.95 -15.05 4.28
CA ASN A 67 -27.31 -15.51 4.56
C ASN A 67 -27.80 -16.44 3.45
N ILE A 68 -27.63 -16.09 2.18
CA ILE A 68 -27.94 -16.94 1.02
C ILE A 68 -27.19 -18.27 1.08
N ALA A 69 -25.92 -18.27 1.46
CA ALA A 69 -25.12 -19.48 1.63
C ALA A 69 -25.72 -20.43 2.69
N SER A 70 -26.13 -19.87 3.83
CA SER A 70 -26.72 -20.63 4.96
C SER A 70 -28.08 -21.22 4.64
N HIS A 71 -28.80 -20.64 3.66
CA HIS A 71 -30.13 -21.14 3.20
C HIS A 71 -30.02 -22.12 2.03
N GLY A 72 -28.89 -22.73 1.76
CA GLY A 72 -28.74 -23.84 0.83
C GLY A 72 -28.30 -23.44 -0.59
N HIS A 73 -27.85 -22.20 -0.79
CA HIS A 73 -27.35 -21.71 -2.08
C HIS A 73 -25.87 -21.30 -2.03
N PRO A 74 -24.93 -22.18 -1.60
CA PRO A 74 -23.54 -21.83 -1.36
C PRO A 74 -22.81 -21.38 -2.64
N ASP A 75 -23.10 -21.99 -3.80
CA ASP A 75 -22.45 -21.67 -5.07
C ASP A 75 -22.81 -20.24 -5.54
N SER A 76 -24.09 -19.89 -5.46
CA SER A 76 -24.55 -18.53 -5.79
C SER A 76 -23.96 -17.50 -4.83
N ALA A 77 -23.95 -17.79 -3.54
CA ALA A 77 -23.38 -16.93 -2.52
C ALA A 77 -21.87 -16.73 -2.74
N ALA A 78 -21.12 -17.76 -3.14
CA ALA A 78 -19.70 -17.67 -3.42
C ALA A 78 -19.36 -16.63 -4.51
N VAL A 79 -20.19 -16.55 -5.56
CA VAL A 79 -20.03 -15.56 -6.64
C VAL A 79 -20.18 -14.14 -6.09
N PHE A 80 -21.24 -13.89 -5.29
CA PHE A 80 -21.49 -12.58 -4.68
C PHE A 80 -20.38 -12.20 -3.68
N LEU A 81 -19.97 -13.12 -2.81
CA LEU A 81 -18.90 -12.91 -1.85
C LEU A 81 -17.56 -12.57 -2.54
N ASN A 82 -17.26 -13.23 -3.65
CA ASN A 82 -16.06 -12.92 -4.43
C ASN A 82 -16.14 -11.52 -5.06
N ALA A 83 -17.29 -11.13 -5.61
CA ALA A 83 -17.50 -9.79 -6.15
C ALA A 83 -17.38 -8.71 -5.05
N CYS A 84 -17.96 -8.93 -3.87
CA CYS A 84 -17.85 -8.03 -2.73
C CYS A 84 -16.38 -7.86 -2.28
N ARG A 85 -15.62 -8.96 -2.15
CA ARG A 85 -14.21 -8.92 -1.82
C ARG A 85 -13.40 -8.16 -2.88
N GLN A 86 -13.71 -8.36 -4.14
CA GLN A 86 -13.05 -7.64 -5.23
C GLN A 86 -13.32 -6.14 -5.16
N MET A 87 -14.58 -5.72 -4.97
CA MET A 87 -14.94 -4.31 -4.80
C MET A 87 -14.24 -3.69 -3.59
N GLN A 88 -14.17 -4.41 -2.44
CA GLN A 88 -13.45 -3.93 -1.26
C GLN A 88 -11.98 -3.64 -1.54
N ARG A 89 -11.30 -4.49 -2.32
CA ARG A 89 -9.90 -4.28 -2.69
C ARG A 89 -9.72 -3.10 -3.63
N TYR A 90 -10.62 -2.90 -4.61
CA TYR A 90 -10.59 -1.70 -5.45
C TYR A 90 -10.79 -0.43 -4.64
N ILE A 91 -11.74 -0.41 -3.69
CA ILE A 91 -11.96 0.73 -2.80
C ILE A 91 -10.67 1.04 -2.02
N ASN A 92 -10.06 0.03 -1.42
CA ASN A 92 -8.80 0.21 -0.67
C ASN A 92 -7.68 0.73 -1.60
N TYR A 93 -7.48 0.13 -2.78
CA TYR A 93 -6.48 0.57 -3.76
C TYR A 93 -6.62 2.05 -4.11
N TYR A 94 -7.81 2.48 -4.53
CA TYR A 94 -8.02 3.87 -4.93
C TYR A 94 -7.91 4.85 -3.75
N THR A 95 -8.29 4.41 -2.55
CA THR A 95 -8.14 5.23 -1.33
C THR A 95 -6.67 5.43 -0.98
N THR A 96 -5.86 4.36 -1.03
CA THR A 96 -4.42 4.42 -0.81
C THR A 96 -3.77 5.35 -1.83
N ARG A 97 -4.10 5.19 -3.10
CA ARG A 97 -3.57 6.03 -4.19
C ARG A 97 -3.93 7.51 -4.02
N ALA A 98 -5.16 7.82 -3.59
CA ALA A 98 -5.56 9.19 -3.29
C ALA A 98 -4.82 9.76 -2.07
N ARG A 99 -4.52 8.94 -1.06
CA ARG A 99 -3.70 9.33 0.10
C ARG A 99 -2.26 9.64 -0.32
N MET A 100 -1.64 8.77 -1.13
CA MET A 100 -0.29 8.95 -1.66
C MET A 100 -0.15 10.26 -2.43
N ALA A 101 -1.10 10.58 -3.32
CA ALA A 101 -1.11 11.83 -4.06
C ALA A 101 -1.13 13.05 -3.13
N ALA A 102 -1.70 12.92 -1.92
CA ALA A 102 -1.81 13.98 -0.93
C ALA A 102 -0.56 14.13 -0.05
N THR A 103 0.24 13.08 0.13
CA THR A 103 1.42 13.06 0.99
C THR A 103 2.72 13.26 0.21
N ALA A 104 2.66 13.30 -1.12
CA ALA A 104 3.79 13.54 -1.99
C ALA A 104 4.50 14.86 -1.60
N GLY A 105 5.73 14.75 -1.07
CA GLY A 105 6.55 15.90 -0.69
C GLY A 105 6.37 16.42 0.75
N LEU A 106 5.59 15.75 1.60
CA LEU A 106 5.59 16.06 3.03
C LEU A 106 6.84 15.45 3.71
N PRO A 107 7.44 16.14 4.72
CA PRO A 107 8.52 15.57 5.50
C PRO A 107 8.03 14.27 6.15
N GLY A 108 8.69 13.18 5.80
CA GLY A 108 8.22 11.85 6.16
C GLY A 108 8.25 11.59 7.65
N HIS A 109 7.26 10.87 8.12
CA HIS A 109 7.34 10.12 9.36
C HIS A 109 8.56 9.20 9.32
N ARG A 110 9.11 8.90 10.49
CA ARG A 110 10.08 7.81 10.64
C ARG A 110 9.35 6.65 11.28
N SER A 111 9.39 5.51 10.61
CA SER A 111 8.82 4.26 11.08
C SER A 111 9.93 3.29 11.44
N SER A 112 9.86 2.67 12.62
CA SER A 112 10.70 1.53 12.97
C SER A 112 10.21 0.30 12.21
N LEU A 113 11.07 -0.29 11.40
CA LEU A 113 10.74 -1.51 10.64
C LEU A 113 10.30 -2.65 11.54
N ALA A 114 11.02 -2.91 12.62
CA ALA A 114 10.70 -4.00 13.54
C ALA A 114 9.31 -3.80 14.14
N ASN A 115 9.02 -2.60 14.68
CA ASN A 115 7.75 -2.30 15.32
C ASN A 115 6.55 -2.37 14.37
N THR A 116 6.75 -2.09 13.07
CA THR A 116 5.70 -2.14 12.05
C THR A 116 5.52 -3.56 11.50
N LEU A 117 6.61 -4.28 11.24
CA LEU A 117 6.54 -5.59 10.58
C LEU A 117 6.15 -6.73 11.51
N GLU A 118 6.52 -6.70 12.79
CA GLU A 118 6.15 -7.75 13.75
C GLU A 118 4.63 -7.96 13.87
N PRO A 119 3.79 -6.90 14.03
CA PRO A 119 2.34 -7.04 14.04
C PRO A 119 1.78 -7.59 12.73
N VAL A 120 2.33 -7.16 11.57
CA VAL A 120 1.91 -7.64 10.24
C VAL A 120 2.18 -9.14 10.12
N VAL A 121 3.39 -9.59 10.42
CA VAL A 121 3.74 -11.02 10.39
C VAL A 121 2.85 -11.83 11.33
N GLY A 122 2.60 -11.31 12.54
CA GLY A 122 1.69 -11.93 13.50
C GLY A 122 0.26 -12.07 12.97
N ALA A 123 -0.23 -11.06 12.26
CA ALA A 123 -1.54 -11.09 11.60
C ALA A 123 -1.57 -12.10 10.45
N MET A 124 -0.54 -12.14 9.61
CA MET A 124 -0.43 -13.08 8.48
C MET A 124 -0.31 -14.52 8.94
N ARG A 125 0.43 -14.81 10.01
CA ARG A 125 0.46 -16.16 10.64
C ARG A 125 -0.93 -16.63 11.09
N ARG A 126 -1.75 -15.73 11.62
CA ARG A 126 -3.13 -16.06 12.01
C ARG A 126 -4.03 -16.28 10.79
N LEU A 127 -3.90 -15.43 9.78
CA LEU A 127 -4.71 -15.48 8.56
C LEU A 127 -4.48 -16.77 7.76
N HIS A 128 -3.21 -17.20 7.66
CA HIS A 128 -2.81 -18.38 6.87
C HIS A 128 -2.59 -19.63 7.71
N ARG A 129 -3.11 -19.66 8.95
CA ARG A 129 -2.91 -20.78 9.87
C ARG A 129 -3.45 -22.12 9.33
N GLU A 130 -4.58 -22.07 8.63
CA GLU A 130 -5.23 -23.26 8.06
C GLU A 130 -4.45 -23.83 6.86
N ASN A 131 -3.61 -23.03 6.22
CA ASN A 131 -2.80 -23.42 5.07
C ASN A 131 -1.47 -24.06 5.46
N GLU A 132 -1.19 -24.25 6.75
CA GLU A 132 0.05 -24.82 7.30
C GLU A 132 1.33 -24.07 6.86
N VAL A 133 1.22 -22.80 6.48
CA VAL A 133 2.35 -21.98 6.02
C VAL A 133 3.21 -21.54 7.21
N GLN A 134 4.52 -21.84 7.12
CA GLN A 134 5.51 -21.37 8.08
C GLN A 134 6.08 -20.02 7.64
N ILE A 135 5.70 -18.94 8.32
CA ILE A 135 6.29 -17.62 8.10
C ILE A 135 7.44 -17.42 9.10
N CYS A 136 8.66 -17.51 8.58
CA CYS A 136 9.89 -17.27 9.31
C CYS A 136 10.31 -15.81 9.20
N VAL A 137 10.77 -15.26 10.32
CA VAL A 137 11.31 -13.88 10.38
C VAL A 137 12.76 -14.01 10.82
N GLY A 138 13.70 -13.39 10.11
CA GLY A 138 15.13 -13.41 10.48
C GLY A 138 15.44 -12.52 11.68
N ASP A 139 16.69 -12.54 12.15
CA ASP A 139 17.18 -11.56 13.13
C ASP A 139 17.49 -10.25 12.41
N PHE A 140 16.88 -9.14 12.85
CA PHE A 140 16.94 -7.89 12.12
C PHE A 140 17.47 -6.74 12.97
N PRO A 141 18.28 -5.86 12.37
CA PRO A 141 18.60 -4.60 13.02
C PRO A 141 17.33 -3.75 13.14
N ASP A 142 17.20 -3.04 14.24
CA ASP A 142 16.19 -1.98 14.35
C ASP A 142 16.60 -0.83 13.43
N VAL A 143 15.81 -0.62 12.38
CA VAL A 143 16.09 0.36 11.32
C VAL A 143 14.88 1.26 11.15
N ASP A 144 15.12 2.56 11.19
CA ASP A 144 14.14 3.56 10.81
C ASP A 144 14.08 3.75 9.30
N THR A 145 12.88 3.77 8.76
CA THR A 145 12.59 4.15 7.38
C THR A 145 11.81 5.47 7.31
N ARG A 146 11.79 6.10 6.12
CA ARG A 146 10.99 7.30 5.84
C ARG A 146 9.64 6.98 5.22
N VAL A 147 9.17 5.77 5.37
CA VAL A 147 7.85 5.31 4.92
C VAL A 147 6.87 5.46 6.07
N GLU A 148 5.64 5.91 5.82
CA GLU A 148 4.58 5.92 6.86
C GLU A 148 4.25 4.48 7.30
N ASP A 149 3.98 4.28 8.60
CA ASP A 149 3.67 2.96 9.17
C ASP A 149 2.56 2.24 8.39
N VAL A 150 1.48 2.96 8.07
CA VAL A 150 0.33 2.42 7.33
C VAL A 150 0.71 1.97 5.91
N ASP A 151 1.62 2.69 5.24
CA ASP A 151 2.07 2.33 3.89
C ASP A 151 3.05 1.15 3.94
N LEU A 152 3.90 1.11 4.95
CA LEU A 152 4.81 -0.01 5.20
C LEU A 152 4.01 -1.29 5.54
N GLU A 153 2.99 -1.19 6.41
CA GLU A 153 2.07 -2.29 6.72
C GLU A 153 1.35 -2.78 5.45
N GLU A 154 0.89 -1.87 4.60
CA GLU A 154 0.17 -2.23 3.38
C GLU A 154 1.09 -2.90 2.36
N MET A 155 2.32 -2.40 2.14
CA MET A 155 3.29 -3.05 1.25
C MET A 155 3.63 -4.45 1.73
N THR A 156 4.02 -4.57 3.00
CA THR A 156 4.50 -5.85 3.54
C THR A 156 3.39 -6.88 3.68
N SER A 157 2.18 -6.47 4.07
CA SER A 157 1.04 -7.38 4.11
C SER A 157 0.68 -7.92 2.72
N ASN A 158 0.73 -7.09 1.66
CA ASN A 158 0.48 -7.54 0.30
C ASN A 158 1.57 -8.51 -0.20
N LEU A 159 2.84 -8.27 0.12
CA LEU A 159 3.93 -9.17 -0.25
C LEU A 159 3.81 -10.51 0.48
N ILE A 160 3.61 -10.50 1.79
CA ILE A 160 3.50 -11.72 2.60
C ILE A 160 2.25 -12.52 2.23
N ASP A 161 1.09 -11.85 2.02
CA ASP A 161 -0.14 -12.52 1.58
C ASP A 161 0.04 -13.19 0.21
N ASN A 162 0.77 -12.51 -0.69
CA ASN A 162 1.11 -13.09 -2.00
C ASN A 162 2.02 -14.32 -1.83
N ALA A 163 3.10 -14.22 -1.08
CA ALA A 163 4.01 -15.33 -0.80
C ALA A 163 3.27 -16.51 -0.16
N CYS A 164 2.40 -16.27 0.84
CA CYS A 164 1.60 -17.31 1.48
C CYS A 164 0.60 -18.02 0.55
N LYS A 165 0.17 -17.38 -0.52
CA LYS A 165 -0.72 -18.00 -1.52
C LYS A 165 0.00 -18.91 -2.50
N TRP A 166 1.28 -18.65 -2.74
CA TRP A 166 2.04 -19.36 -3.77
C TRP A 166 3.08 -20.31 -3.22
N THR A 167 3.41 -20.22 -1.94
CA THR A 167 4.38 -21.08 -1.26
C THR A 167 3.96 -22.57 -1.27
N ASN A 168 4.94 -23.45 -1.25
CA ASN A 168 4.76 -24.88 -0.94
C ASN A 168 4.76 -25.15 0.58
N GLY A 169 4.95 -24.12 1.42
CA GLY A 169 4.86 -24.25 2.88
C GLY A 169 5.75 -23.30 3.67
N ARG A 170 6.71 -22.60 3.03
CA ARG A 170 7.65 -21.75 3.74
C ARG A 170 7.77 -20.37 3.12
N VAL A 171 7.59 -19.34 3.95
CA VAL A 171 7.82 -17.92 3.62
C VAL A 171 8.88 -17.37 4.57
N ILE A 172 9.87 -16.66 4.04
CA ILE A 172 10.91 -15.99 4.82
C ILE A 172 10.79 -14.49 4.59
N VAL A 173 10.64 -13.73 5.67
CA VAL A 173 10.66 -12.27 5.64
C VAL A 173 11.99 -11.81 6.19
N SER A 174 12.71 -10.99 5.45
CA SER A 174 14.01 -10.43 5.85
C SER A 174 14.14 -8.98 5.43
N TRP A 175 15.03 -8.22 6.10
CA TRP A 175 15.41 -6.90 5.67
C TRP A 175 16.85 -6.58 6.06
N GLU A 176 17.45 -5.72 5.28
CA GLU A 176 18.81 -5.24 5.52
C GLU A 176 18.95 -3.78 5.06
N THR A 177 20.01 -3.14 5.52
CA THR A 177 20.37 -1.80 5.05
C THR A 177 21.63 -1.88 4.21
N LYS A 178 21.52 -1.52 2.93
CA LYS A 178 22.65 -1.44 2.00
C LYS A 178 22.78 -0.02 1.47
N ALA A 179 23.95 0.59 1.64
CA ALA A 179 24.25 1.95 1.15
C ALA A 179 23.21 3.03 1.54
N GLY A 180 22.60 2.92 2.73
CA GLY A 180 21.59 3.86 3.21
C GLY A 180 20.17 3.62 2.67
N THR A 181 19.96 2.53 1.94
CA THR A 181 18.65 2.07 1.46
C THR A 181 18.25 0.82 2.25
N VAL A 182 16.99 0.77 2.65
CA VAL A 182 16.40 -0.41 3.29
C VAL A 182 15.87 -1.33 2.19
N HIS A 183 16.28 -2.59 2.24
CA HIS A 183 15.78 -3.67 1.40
C HIS A 183 14.92 -4.58 2.28
N ILE A 184 13.70 -4.86 1.85
CA ILE A 184 12.79 -5.81 2.49
C ILE A 184 12.56 -6.93 1.50
N ASP A 185 12.93 -8.15 1.90
CA ASP A 185 12.83 -9.34 1.06
C ASP A 185 11.75 -10.26 1.64
N VAL A 186 10.88 -10.76 0.77
CA VAL A 186 9.87 -11.76 1.10
C VAL A 186 10.04 -12.92 0.12
N ASP A 187 10.65 -13.98 0.61
CA ASP A 187 10.97 -15.18 -0.17
C ASP A 187 9.96 -16.29 0.10
N ASP A 188 9.47 -16.94 -0.94
CA ASP A 188 8.63 -18.13 -0.86
C ASP A 188 9.28 -19.29 -1.63
N ASP A 189 8.90 -20.52 -1.28
CA ASP A 189 9.36 -21.75 -1.92
C ASP A 189 8.37 -22.23 -3.01
N GLY A 190 7.59 -21.33 -3.56
CA GLY A 190 6.62 -21.61 -4.61
C GLY A 190 7.23 -21.76 -6.01
N PRO A 191 6.40 -21.87 -7.05
CA PRO A 191 6.86 -22.07 -8.42
C PRO A 191 7.55 -20.86 -9.04
N GLY A 192 7.49 -19.69 -8.37
CA GLY A 192 8.00 -18.43 -8.89
C GLY A 192 7.21 -17.87 -10.07
N ILE A 193 7.67 -16.76 -10.63
CA ILE A 193 7.09 -16.09 -11.78
C ILE A 193 8.06 -16.17 -12.96
N ALA A 194 7.56 -16.64 -14.11
CA ALA A 194 8.34 -16.69 -15.34
C ALA A 194 8.87 -15.28 -15.71
N PRO A 195 10.14 -15.17 -16.15
CA PRO A 195 10.76 -13.86 -16.38
C PRO A 195 9.94 -12.92 -17.27
N GLU A 196 9.27 -13.46 -18.29
CA GLU A 196 8.46 -12.71 -19.25
C GLU A 196 7.15 -12.15 -18.65
N LEU A 197 6.77 -12.64 -17.48
CA LEU A 197 5.55 -12.27 -16.77
C LEU A 197 5.80 -11.38 -15.55
N ARG A 198 7.05 -11.19 -15.13
CA ARG A 198 7.40 -10.45 -13.90
C ARG A 198 6.88 -9.01 -13.94
N ASP A 199 7.13 -8.29 -15.04
CA ASP A 199 6.64 -6.92 -15.18
C ASP A 199 5.11 -6.85 -15.16
N LYS A 200 4.44 -7.84 -15.80
CA LYS A 200 2.98 -7.93 -15.83
C LYS A 200 2.37 -8.26 -14.48
N ALA A 201 3.10 -8.93 -13.60
CA ALA A 201 2.63 -9.26 -12.25
C ALA A 201 2.29 -8.02 -11.42
N PHE A 202 2.89 -6.87 -11.77
CA PHE A 202 2.63 -5.58 -11.14
C PHE A 202 1.53 -4.76 -11.83
N ASP A 203 0.95 -5.24 -12.94
CA ASP A 203 -0.11 -4.52 -13.63
C ASP A 203 -1.46 -4.67 -12.92
N ILE A 204 -2.25 -3.59 -12.94
CA ILE A 204 -3.52 -3.51 -12.22
C ILE A 204 -4.51 -4.55 -12.75
N GLY A 205 -4.94 -5.45 -11.88
CA GLY A 205 -5.96 -6.47 -12.21
C GLY A 205 -5.42 -7.65 -13.00
N GLU A 206 -4.12 -7.68 -13.32
CA GLU A 206 -3.50 -8.84 -13.96
C GLU A 206 -3.41 -10.01 -12.96
N ARG A 207 -3.77 -11.19 -13.47
CA ARG A 207 -3.71 -12.44 -12.73
C ARG A 207 -3.01 -13.46 -13.61
N LEU A 208 -1.81 -13.82 -13.21
CA LEU A 208 -1.00 -14.82 -13.93
C LEU A 208 -1.61 -16.21 -13.84
N ASP A 209 -2.37 -16.49 -12.77
CA ASP A 209 -3.17 -17.71 -12.63
C ASP A 209 -4.62 -17.35 -12.25
N LYS A 210 -5.57 -17.83 -13.07
CA LYS A 210 -7.01 -17.63 -12.86
C LYS A 210 -7.61 -18.60 -11.82
N ALA A 211 -6.90 -19.65 -11.46
CA ALA A 211 -7.37 -20.66 -10.52
C ALA A 211 -7.26 -20.19 -9.05
N GLN A 212 -6.28 -19.34 -8.74
CA GLN A 212 -6.11 -18.82 -7.38
C GLN A 212 -7.00 -17.59 -7.10
N LEU A 213 -7.52 -17.50 -5.87
CA LEU A 213 -8.33 -16.37 -5.41
C LEU A 213 -7.46 -15.12 -5.21
N GLY A 214 -7.60 -14.13 -6.06
CA GLY A 214 -6.88 -12.85 -5.97
C GLY A 214 -7.50 -11.80 -6.88
N THR A 215 -7.16 -10.51 -6.70
CA THR A 215 -7.63 -9.40 -7.55
C THR A 215 -6.58 -8.87 -8.51
N GLY A 216 -5.32 -9.32 -8.36
CA GLY A 216 -4.19 -8.73 -9.09
C GLY A 216 -3.87 -7.28 -8.68
N LEU A 217 -4.26 -6.86 -7.47
CA LEU A 217 -4.00 -5.49 -6.99
C LEU A 217 -2.85 -5.40 -6.00
N GLY A 218 -2.53 -6.50 -5.29
CA GLY A 218 -1.55 -6.46 -4.20
C GLY A 218 -0.17 -5.98 -4.64
N LEU A 219 0.39 -6.58 -5.69
CA LEU A 219 1.69 -6.19 -6.22
C LEU A 219 1.66 -4.80 -6.87
N ALA A 220 0.55 -4.41 -7.52
CA ALA A 220 0.37 -3.06 -8.04
C ALA A 220 0.41 -1.99 -6.93
N ILE A 221 -0.22 -2.27 -5.77
CA ILE A 221 -0.15 -1.41 -4.58
C ILE A 221 1.30 -1.29 -4.09
N VAL A 222 2.01 -2.42 -4.00
CA VAL A 222 3.42 -2.42 -3.57
C VAL A 222 4.28 -1.57 -4.49
N ARG A 223 4.12 -1.71 -5.81
CA ARG A 223 4.86 -0.91 -6.80
C ARG A 223 4.54 0.58 -6.68
N ASP A 224 3.25 0.94 -6.61
CA ASP A 224 2.83 2.34 -6.51
C ASP A 224 3.38 2.99 -5.22
N LEU A 225 3.32 2.28 -4.07
CA LEU A 225 3.87 2.74 -2.79
C LEU A 225 5.40 2.85 -2.84
N ALA A 226 6.10 1.84 -3.35
CA ALA A 226 7.56 1.88 -3.47
C ALA A 226 8.01 3.10 -4.30
N LEU A 227 7.39 3.32 -5.47
CA LEU A 227 7.68 4.47 -6.32
C LEU A 227 7.37 5.81 -5.64
N HIS A 228 6.27 5.88 -4.84
CA HIS A 228 5.93 7.07 -4.05
C HIS A 228 7.06 7.46 -3.10
N TYR A 229 7.68 6.49 -2.44
CA TYR A 229 8.83 6.68 -1.56
C TYR A 229 10.18 6.67 -2.25
N ARG A 230 10.21 6.79 -3.59
CA ARG A 230 11.42 6.79 -4.44
C ARG A 230 12.22 5.48 -4.30
N GLY A 231 11.55 4.41 -3.95
CA GLY A 231 12.08 3.05 -3.94
C GLY A 231 11.80 2.31 -5.24
N ASN A 232 12.09 1.02 -5.24
CA ASN A 232 11.82 0.09 -6.33
C ASN A 232 11.25 -1.21 -5.77
N VAL A 233 10.64 -2.03 -6.63
CA VAL A 233 10.23 -3.41 -6.34
C VAL A 233 10.64 -4.30 -7.51
N GLU A 234 11.16 -5.48 -7.21
CA GLU A 234 11.65 -6.46 -8.17
C GLU A 234 10.95 -7.80 -8.02
#